data_9a0de4e5c51f9e6ede864f1f1ed371e6
#
_entry.id   9a0de4e5c51f9e6ede864f1f1ed371e6
#
_cell.length_a   1.000
_cell.length_b   1.000
_cell.length_c   1.000
_cell.angle_alpha   90.00
_cell.angle_beta   90.00
_cell.angle_gamma   90.00
#
_symmetry.space_group_name_H-M   'P 1'
#
loop_
_entity.id
_entity.type
_entity.pdbx_description
1 polymer ?
#
loop_
_entity_poly.entity_id
_entity_poly.type
_entity_poly.pdbx_seq_one_letter_code
_entity_poly.pdbx_strand_id
1 'polypeptide(L)'
;PCAGDGRLINHIHKLTDGLGECLYACDIEPRHPDIKQMNALEISFGSQYKVIDLCITNPPWERKFLHAFIDHWTEICPTWLLFDADWAHTKQSAALMTYCTKIVSIGRVKWIEGSKMTGKDNCAWYLFDKDDRNAHTEFYGRLM
;
A
#
# COMPACT_ATOMS: atom_id res chain seq x y z
N PRO A 1 6.34 4.90 1.43
CA PRO A 1 5.92 5.38 2.76
C PRO A 1 5.58 4.21 3.67
N CYS A 2 5.52 4.45 5.01
CA CYS A 2 5.30 3.43 6.03
C CYS A 2 6.25 2.23 5.87
N ALA A 3 7.53 2.51 5.65
CA ALA A 3 8.52 1.51 5.25
C ALA A 3 9.03 0.65 6.44
N GLY A 4 8.77 1.08 7.67
CA GLY A 4 9.10 0.35 8.89
C GLY A 4 10.58 -0.01 8.99
N ASP A 5 10.90 -1.29 8.86
CA ASP A 5 12.26 -1.84 8.86
C ASP A 5 12.79 -2.17 7.45
N GLY A 6 12.07 -1.79 6.39
CA GLY A 6 12.49 -2.01 4.99
C GLY A 6 12.25 -3.40 4.43
N ARG A 7 11.63 -4.32 5.17
CA ARG A 7 11.39 -5.70 4.70
C ARG A 7 10.60 -5.77 3.38
N LEU A 8 9.57 -4.94 3.22
CA LEU A 8 8.79 -4.90 1.99
C LEU A 8 9.64 -4.46 0.80
N ILE A 9 10.51 -3.46 0.98
CA ILE A 9 11.45 -2.96 -0.04
C ILE A 9 12.36 -4.10 -0.49
N ASN A 10 13.00 -4.77 0.47
CA ASN A 10 13.90 -5.89 0.20
C ASN A 10 13.19 -7.04 -0.51
N HIS A 11 11.92 -7.29 -0.16
CA HIS A 11 11.13 -8.35 -0.77
C HIS A 11 10.78 -8.03 -2.22
N ILE A 12 10.34 -6.81 -2.50
CA ILE A 12 10.05 -6.35 -3.86
C ILE A 12 11.32 -6.41 -4.72
N HIS A 13 12.44 -5.93 -4.21
CA HIS A 13 13.71 -5.99 -4.94
C HIS A 13 14.10 -7.41 -5.35
N LYS A 14 13.91 -8.38 -4.43
CA LYS A 14 14.16 -9.81 -4.72
C LYS A 14 13.19 -10.39 -5.75
N LEU A 15 11.89 -10.06 -5.65
CA LEU A 15 10.86 -10.57 -6.56
C LEU A 15 10.98 -10.02 -7.99
N THR A 16 11.56 -8.85 -8.14
CA THR A 16 11.74 -8.19 -9.43
C THR A 16 13.14 -8.40 -10.03
N ASP A 17 13.96 -9.28 -9.44
CA ASP A 17 15.37 -9.50 -9.85
C ASP A 17 16.16 -8.17 -9.95
N GLY A 18 15.86 -7.24 -9.04
CA GLY A 18 16.49 -5.92 -8.99
C GLY A 18 15.95 -4.89 -9.98
N LEU A 19 14.92 -5.21 -10.76
CA LEU A 19 14.31 -4.25 -11.71
C LEU A 19 13.44 -3.20 -10.99
N GLY A 20 12.89 -3.55 -9.82
CA GLY A 20 12.14 -2.61 -8.99
C GLY A 20 13.09 -1.80 -8.10
N GLU A 21 13.24 -0.51 -8.39
CA GLU A 21 14.05 0.42 -7.60
C GLU A 21 13.18 1.17 -6.60
N CYS A 22 13.59 1.20 -5.32
CA CYS A 22 12.95 2.03 -4.31
C CYS A 22 13.53 3.43 -4.34
N LEU A 23 12.86 4.35 -5.02
CA LEU A 23 13.30 5.74 -5.13
C LEU A 23 13.11 6.54 -3.83
N TYR A 24 12.14 6.15 -3.01
CA TYR A 24 11.82 6.88 -1.80
C TYR A 24 11.25 5.97 -0.71
N ALA A 25 11.92 5.94 0.43
CA ALA A 25 11.47 5.22 1.61
C ALA A 25 11.34 6.17 2.81
N CYS A 26 10.19 6.17 3.46
CA CYS A 26 9.96 6.94 4.68
C CYS A 26 9.05 6.21 5.67
N ASP A 27 9.15 6.59 6.92
CA ASP A 27 8.27 6.16 8.00
C ASP A 27 8.21 7.27 9.06
N ILE A 28 7.13 7.33 9.83
CA ILE A 28 7.03 8.27 10.96
C ILE A 28 7.95 7.84 12.11
N GLU A 29 8.16 6.52 12.24
CA GLU A 29 9.06 5.88 13.22
C GLU A 29 9.93 4.83 12.51
N PRO A 30 10.94 5.26 11.73
CA PRO A 30 11.76 4.33 10.95
C PRO A 30 12.59 3.42 11.85
N ARG A 31 12.67 2.14 11.48
CA ARG A 31 13.46 1.12 12.18
C ARG A 31 14.71 0.70 11.38
N HIS A 32 15.05 1.44 10.36
CA HIS A 32 16.24 1.23 9.54
C HIS A 32 16.88 2.58 9.20
N PRO A 33 18.22 2.71 9.26
CA PRO A 33 18.90 3.99 9.09
C PRO A 33 18.72 4.62 7.72
N ASP A 34 18.48 3.83 6.68
CA ASP A 34 18.27 4.31 5.31
C ASP A 34 16.84 4.78 5.04
N ILE A 35 15.93 4.59 6.00
CA ILE A 35 14.55 5.03 5.89
C ILE A 35 14.41 6.41 6.52
N LYS A 36 13.94 7.38 5.73
CA LYS A 36 13.78 8.76 6.17
C LYS A 36 12.64 8.90 7.17
N GLN A 37 12.89 9.59 8.27
CA GLN A 37 11.81 9.94 9.20
C GLN A 37 10.94 11.05 8.60
N MET A 38 9.70 10.72 8.25
CA MET A 38 8.76 11.68 7.67
C MET A 38 7.34 11.15 7.72
N ASN A 39 6.38 12.07 7.91
CA ASN A 39 4.97 11.78 7.77
C ASN A 39 4.62 11.61 6.28
N ALA A 40 4.06 10.45 5.93
CA ALA A 40 3.70 10.10 4.56
C ALA A 40 2.65 11.04 3.94
N LEU A 41 1.82 11.69 4.75
CA LEU A 41 0.78 12.64 4.30
C LEU A 41 1.31 14.06 4.05
N GLU A 42 2.56 14.34 4.42
CA GLU A 42 3.22 15.64 4.19
C GLU A 42 4.12 15.62 2.96
N ILE A 43 4.25 14.46 2.31
CA ILE A 43 5.07 14.30 1.13
C ILE A 43 4.37 14.97 -0.05
N SER A 44 5.04 15.93 -0.66
CA SER A 44 4.65 16.48 -1.95
C SER A 44 5.83 16.38 -2.91
N PHE A 45 5.59 15.78 -4.05
CA PHE A 45 6.58 15.76 -5.12
C PHE A 45 6.25 16.89 -6.08
N GLY A 46 7.16 17.86 -6.23
CA GLY A 46 7.05 18.90 -7.24
C GLY A 46 7.06 18.29 -8.64
N SER A 47 6.74 19.09 -9.66
CA SER A 47 6.60 18.66 -11.07
C SER A 47 7.82 17.92 -11.65
N GLN A 48 8.98 18.03 -11.03
CA GLN A 48 10.20 17.31 -11.39
C GLN A 48 10.23 15.83 -10.97
N TYR A 49 9.28 15.38 -10.13
CA TYR A 49 9.18 13.99 -9.65
C TYR A 49 8.08 13.18 -10.39
N LYS A 50 7.87 13.43 -11.67
CA LYS A 50 7.05 12.56 -12.53
C LYS A 50 7.63 11.16 -12.76
N VAL A 51 8.57 10.73 -11.92
CA VAL A 51 9.37 9.50 -12.08
C VAL A 51 8.93 8.41 -11.10
N ILE A 52 7.90 8.64 -10.28
CA ILE A 52 7.39 7.59 -9.39
C ILE A 52 6.27 6.86 -10.12
N ASP A 53 6.56 5.63 -10.54
CA ASP A 53 5.60 4.80 -11.25
C ASP A 53 4.54 4.22 -10.32
N LEU A 54 4.88 4.04 -9.04
CA LEU A 54 4.07 3.25 -8.12
C LEU A 54 4.42 3.53 -6.65
N CYS A 55 3.40 3.64 -5.82
CA CYS A 55 3.51 3.52 -4.37
C CYS A 55 3.07 2.12 -3.94
N ILE A 56 3.83 1.45 -3.08
CA ILE A 56 3.42 0.18 -2.49
C ILE A 56 3.76 0.15 -1.00
N THR A 57 2.76 -0.13 -0.14
CA THR A 57 2.95 -0.10 1.30
C THR A 57 1.84 -0.78 2.09
N ASN A 58 2.12 -1.05 3.38
CA ASN A 58 1.15 -1.42 4.40
C ASN A 58 0.94 -0.20 5.32
N PRO A 59 -0.08 0.64 5.08
CA PRO A 59 -0.34 1.84 5.87
C PRO A 59 -0.99 1.50 7.21
N PRO A 60 -1.12 2.47 8.14
CA PRO A 60 -2.00 2.31 9.29
C PRO A 60 -3.44 2.04 8.87
N TRP A 61 -4.10 1.05 9.50
CA TRP A 61 -5.45 0.61 9.12
C TRP A 61 -6.59 1.41 9.77
N GLU A 62 -6.27 2.31 10.69
CA GLU A 62 -7.27 3.23 11.23
C GLU A 62 -7.88 4.05 10.11
N ARG A 63 -9.22 4.01 9.96
CA ARG A 63 -9.95 4.55 8.80
C ARG A 63 -9.60 5.99 8.47
N LYS A 64 -9.44 6.84 9.49
CA LYS A 64 -9.09 8.25 9.29
C LYS A 64 -7.75 8.39 8.54
N PHE A 65 -6.75 7.63 8.94
CA PHE A 65 -5.43 7.65 8.28
C PHE A 65 -5.45 6.92 6.95
N LEU A 66 -6.10 5.77 6.86
CA LEU A 66 -6.20 4.99 5.63
C LEU A 66 -6.85 5.78 4.50
N HIS A 67 -8.00 6.44 4.77
CA HIS A 67 -8.70 7.23 3.75
C HIS A 67 -7.87 8.43 3.31
N ALA A 68 -7.29 9.19 4.26
CA ALA A 68 -6.38 10.29 3.93
C ALA A 68 -5.16 9.81 3.13
N PHE A 69 -4.68 8.60 3.42
CA PHE A 69 -3.56 8.00 2.71
C PHE A 69 -3.92 7.64 1.27
N ILE A 70 -5.09 7.02 1.05
CA ILE A 70 -5.59 6.72 -0.30
C ILE A 70 -5.74 8.02 -1.09
N ASP A 71 -6.44 9.02 -0.53
CA ASP A 71 -6.66 10.31 -1.22
C ASP A 71 -5.36 11.01 -1.59
N HIS A 72 -4.41 11.06 -0.64
CA HIS A 72 -3.14 11.75 -0.84
C HIS A 72 -2.26 11.09 -1.90
N TRP A 73 -2.04 9.77 -1.76
CA TRP A 73 -1.10 9.06 -2.61
C TRP A 73 -1.60 8.80 -4.02
N THR A 74 -2.91 8.65 -4.21
CA THR A 74 -3.51 8.50 -5.55
C THR A 74 -3.50 9.79 -6.37
N GLU A 75 -3.24 10.95 -5.76
CA GLU A 75 -2.94 12.19 -6.50
C GLU A 75 -1.49 12.21 -7.04
N ILE A 76 -0.62 11.36 -6.51
CA ILE A 76 0.80 11.32 -6.85
C ILE A 76 1.08 10.23 -7.88
N CYS A 77 0.59 9.01 -7.63
CA CYS A 77 0.83 7.84 -8.49
C CYS A 77 -0.15 6.71 -8.16
N PRO A 78 -0.28 5.69 -9.04
CA PRO A 78 -0.95 4.44 -8.71
C PRO A 78 -0.43 3.85 -7.41
N THR A 79 -1.33 3.41 -6.52
CA THR A 79 -0.97 3.09 -5.14
C THR A 79 -1.50 1.73 -4.70
N TRP A 80 -0.58 0.80 -4.39
CA TRP A 80 -0.87 -0.48 -3.79
C TRP A 80 -0.84 -0.40 -2.27
N LEU A 81 -1.94 -0.76 -1.62
CA LEU A 81 -2.08 -0.75 -0.16
C LEU A 81 -2.51 -2.12 0.35
N LEU A 82 -1.81 -2.60 1.39
CA LEU A 82 -2.17 -3.82 2.11
C LEU A 82 -2.96 -3.46 3.37
N PHE A 83 -4.21 -3.91 3.44
CA PHE A 83 -5.03 -3.73 4.64
C PHE A 83 -6.21 -4.71 4.70
N ASP A 84 -7.13 -4.49 5.65
CA ASP A 84 -8.29 -5.32 5.93
C ASP A 84 -9.16 -5.54 4.69
N ALA A 85 -9.44 -6.81 4.38
CA ALA A 85 -10.27 -7.19 3.24
C ALA A 85 -11.76 -6.79 3.42
N ASP A 86 -12.25 -6.72 4.65
CA ASP A 86 -13.65 -6.36 4.94
C ASP A 86 -13.92 -4.86 4.74
N TRP A 87 -12.88 -4.04 4.65
CA TRP A 87 -13.01 -2.61 4.38
C TRP A 87 -13.81 -2.33 3.11
N ALA A 88 -13.63 -3.10 2.03
CA ALA A 88 -14.33 -2.91 0.77
C ALA A 88 -15.87 -3.02 0.88
N HIS A 89 -16.37 -3.70 1.92
CA HIS A 89 -17.80 -3.90 2.17
C HIS A 89 -18.45 -2.78 3.01
N THR A 90 -17.67 -1.77 3.42
CA THR A 90 -18.18 -0.68 4.25
C THR A 90 -18.79 0.44 3.42
N LYS A 91 -19.78 1.16 3.95
CA LYS A 91 -20.34 2.36 3.29
C LYS A 91 -19.29 3.44 3.06
N GLN A 92 -18.30 3.52 3.94
CA GLN A 92 -17.27 4.56 3.91
C GLN A 92 -16.24 4.33 2.80
N SER A 93 -16.10 3.10 2.31
CA SER A 93 -15.20 2.78 1.20
C SER A 93 -15.79 3.17 -0.16
N ALA A 94 -17.10 3.35 -0.28
CA ALA A 94 -17.81 3.47 -1.56
C ALA A 94 -17.21 4.54 -2.49
N ALA A 95 -16.88 5.72 -1.97
CA ALA A 95 -16.29 6.79 -2.78
C ALA A 95 -14.86 6.43 -3.25
N LEU A 96 -14.05 5.83 -2.37
CA LEU A 96 -12.68 5.45 -2.66
C LEU A 96 -12.58 4.22 -3.58
N MET A 97 -13.57 3.32 -3.49
CA MET A 97 -13.67 2.16 -4.39
C MET A 97 -13.84 2.55 -5.86
N THR A 98 -14.29 3.76 -6.16
CA THR A 98 -14.35 4.26 -7.56
C THR A 98 -12.96 4.40 -8.20
N TYR A 99 -11.90 4.44 -7.42
CA TYR A 99 -10.51 4.47 -7.86
C TYR A 99 -9.82 3.12 -7.73
N CYS A 100 -10.48 2.12 -7.13
CA CYS A 100 -9.90 0.80 -6.94
C CYS A 100 -9.98 -0.01 -8.23
N THR A 101 -8.84 -0.30 -8.81
CA THR A 101 -8.75 -1.04 -10.08
C THR A 101 -8.46 -2.52 -9.88
N LYS A 102 -7.78 -2.90 -8.78
CA LYS A 102 -7.48 -4.31 -8.47
C LYS A 102 -7.58 -4.61 -6.99
N ILE A 103 -8.06 -5.81 -6.67
CA ILE A 103 -8.04 -6.37 -5.33
C ILE A 103 -7.41 -7.76 -5.41
N VAL A 104 -6.36 -8.00 -4.63
CA VAL A 104 -5.70 -9.32 -4.53
C VAL A 104 -5.87 -9.85 -3.11
N SER A 105 -6.70 -10.88 -2.95
CA SER A 105 -6.93 -11.51 -1.65
C SER A 105 -5.72 -12.34 -1.22
N ILE A 106 -5.21 -12.11 0.00
CA ILE A 106 -4.11 -12.89 0.56
C ILE A 106 -4.51 -13.65 1.83
N GLY A 107 -5.66 -13.34 2.40
CA GLY A 107 -6.15 -13.97 3.62
C GLY A 107 -5.40 -13.50 4.87
N ARG A 108 -5.33 -14.34 5.90
CA ARG A 108 -4.70 -13.99 7.18
C ARG A 108 -3.18 -14.01 7.08
N VAL A 109 -2.55 -12.93 7.52
CA VAL A 109 -1.10 -12.74 7.46
C VAL A 109 -0.47 -13.00 8.82
N LYS A 110 0.71 -13.62 8.84
CA LYS A 110 1.57 -13.69 10.02
C LYS A 110 2.44 -12.44 10.07
N TRP A 111 2.09 -11.50 10.93
CA TRP A 111 2.80 -10.22 11.05
C TRP A 111 4.16 -10.31 11.73
N ILE A 112 4.34 -11.32 12.57
CA ILE A 112 5.58 -11.55 13.32
C ILE A 112 6.21 -12.83 12.79
N GLU A 113 7.42 -12.71 12.29
CA GLU A 113 8.22 -13.83 11.83
C GLU A 113 8.47 -14.84 12.98
N GLY A 114 8.34 -16.13 12.68
CA GLY A 114 8.46 -17.19 13.71
C GLY A 114 7.25 -17.36 14.63
N SER A 115 6.26 -16.46 14.59
CA SER A 115 5.03 -16.62 15.36
C SER A 115 4.19 -17.79 14.86
N LYS A 116 3.62 -18.56 15.79
CA LYS A 116 2.59 -19.56 15.49
C LYS A 116 1.21 -18.93 15.24
N MET A 117 1.02 -17.66 15.63
CA MET A 117 -0.25 -16.95 15.52
C MET A 117 -0.34 -16.21 14.17
N THR A 118 -1.47 -16.37 13.50
CA THR A 118 -1.88 -15.52 12.37
C THR A 118 -2.68 -14.34 12.87
N GLY A 119 -2.71 -13.24 12.09
CA GLY A 119 -3.66 -12.15 12.30
C GLY A 119 -5.10 -12.67 12.32
N LYS A 120 -5.99 -11.95 12.98
CA LYS A 120 -7.42 -12.30 13.07
C LYS A 120 -8.15 -11.98 11.77
N ASP A 121 -7.74 -10.90 11.09
CA ASP A 121 -8.43 -10.33 9.95
C ASP A 121 -7.85 -10.85 8.64
N ASN A 122 -8.70 -11.01 7.64
CA ASN A 122 -8.27 -11.26 6.27
C ASN A 122 -7.71 -9.97 5.68
N CYS A 123 -6.66 -10.11 4.90
CA CYS A 123 -6.00 -8.98 4.25
C CYS A 123 -6.08 -9.12 2.73
N ALA A 124 -6.09 -7.98 2.07
CA ALA A 124 -5.98 -7.89 0.62
C ALA A 124 -5.07 -6.74 0.23
N TRP A 125 -4.42 -6.87 -0.90
CA TRP A 125 -3.81 -5.76 -1.60
C TRP A 125 -4.86 -5.06 -2.45
N TYR A 126 -4.91 -3.75 -2.38
CA TYR A 126 -5.77 -2.90 -3.19
C TYR A 126 -4.92 -1.98 -4.05
N LEU A 127 -5.17 -1.94 -5.35
CA LEU A 127 -4.59 -0.94 -6.24
C LEU A 127 -5.60 0.18 -6.45
N PHE A 128 -5.22 1.38 -6.10
CA PHE A 128 -5.96 2.61 -6.38
C PHE A 128 -5.24 3.39 -7.47
N ASP A 129 -5.98 3.77 -8.51
CA ASP A 129 -5.47 4.55 -9.64
C ASP A 129 -6.56 5.52 -10.12
N LYS A 130 -6.35 6.82 -9.92
CA LYS A 130 -7.30 7.86 -10.34
C LYS A 130 -7.28 8.13 -11.83
N ASP A 131 -6.21 7.79 -12.51
CA ASP A 131 -6.07 8.00 -13.95
C ASP A 131 -6.78 6.91 -14.75
N ASP A 132 -6.93 5.71 -14.19
CA ASP A 132 -7.66 4.59 -14.81
C ASP A 132 -9.15 4.60 -14.43
N ARG A 133 -9.86 5.66 -14.85
CA ARG A 133 -11.29 5.87 -14.52
C ARG A 133 -12.26 4.94 -15.22
N ASN A 134 -11.80 4.19 -16.20
CA ASN A 134 -12.62 3.24 -16.95
C ASN A 134 -12.45 1.79 -16.48
N ALA A 135 -11.63 1.58 -15.47
CA ALA A 135 -11.36 0.26 -14.98
C ALA A 135 -12.52 -0.30 -14.17
N HIS A 136 -12.91 -1.51 -14.52
CA HIS A 136 -13.66 -2.36 -13.61
C HIS A 136 -12.68 -2.87 -12.55
N THR A 137 -13.09 -2.92 -11.28
CA THR A 137 -12.27 -3.52 -10.24
C THR A 137 -12.08 -5.01 -10.53
N GLU A 138 -10.85 -5.43 -10.82
CA GLU A 138 -10.49 -6.83 -11.00
C GLU A 138 -10.24 -7.48 -9.64
N PHE A 139 -10.88 -8.60 -9.37
CA PHE A 139 -10.66 -9.36 -8.14
C PHE A 139 -9.86 -10.63 -8.42
N TYR A 140 -8.75 -10.77 -7.70
CA TYR A 140 -7.91 -11.96 -7.70
C TYR A 140 -8.06 -12.70 -6.37
N GLY A 141 -8.59 -13.91 -6.43
CA GLY A 141 -8.72 -14.78 -5.27
C GLY A 141 -7.35 -15.22 -4.73
N ARG A 142 -7.36 -15.74 -3.50
CA ARG A 142 -6.14 -16.30 -2.90
C ARG A 142 -5.65 -17.50 -3.72
N LEU A 143 -4.38 -17.48 -4.09
CA LEU A 143 -3.72 -18.66 -4.66
C LEU A 143 -3.59 -19.75 -3.57
N MET A 144 -3.83 -21.00 -3.96
CA MET A 144 -3.68 -22.16 -3.07
C MET A 144 -2.21 -22.48 -2.80
#